data_b9d00976bcc96a7b2d78a899d4b73c51
#
_entry.id   b9d00976bcc96a7b2d78a899d4b73c51
#
_cell.length_a   1.000
_cell.length_b   1.000
_cell.length_c   1.000
_cell.angle_alpha   90.00
_cell.angle_beta   90.00
_cell.angle_gamma   90.00
#
_symmetry.space_group_name_H-M   'P 1'
#
loop_
_entity.id
_entity.type
_entity.pdbx_description
1 polymer ?
#
loop_
_entity_poly.entity_id
_entity_poly.type
_entity_poly.pdbx_seq_one_letter_code
_entity_poly.pdbx_strand_id
1 'polypeptide(L)'
;MQDPFVKQSLADLNRKGVEAYIGPQIDNMGSLPHQPEDKRRRMADAVVWQMEHMHEMPALVIACLEYGVKVEGAAITLGAGSIWPGIQNLLLAARALGLGAAPTTLALGDQDAVRKILNLPDTMAALCLIPVGYPLGKFGAVSRKPVEEILRFDRWS
;
A
#
# COMPACT_ATOMS: atom_id res chain seq x y z
N MET A 1 -0.95 2.38 14.88
CA MET A 1 -0.46 3.78 14.93
C MET A 1 -1.64 4.72 15.03
N GLN A 2 -1.70 5.51 16.11
CA GLN A 2 -2.76 6.50 16.34
C GLN A 2 -2.18 7.88 16.73
N ASP A 3 -0.89 7.94 17.04
CA ASP A 3 -0.19 9.19 17.34
C ASP A 3 -0.31 10.17 16.16
N PRO A 4 -0.84 11.39 16.36
CA PRO A 4 -1.13 12.33 15.28
C PRO A 4 0.15 12.85 14.61
N PHE A 5 1.23 13.05 15.35
CA PHE A 5 2.51 13.53 14.79
C PHE A 5 3.15 12.48 13.90
N VAL A 6 3.14 11.22 14.34
CA VAL A 6 3.68 10.10 13.56
C VAL A 6 2.83 9.86 12.31
N LYS A 7 1.49 9.93 12.44
CA LYS A 7 0.59 9.83 11.28
C LYS A 7 0.84 10.93 10.26
N GLN A 8 1.01 12.18 10.71
CA GLN A 8 1.31 13.30 9.83
C GLN A 8 2.64 13.08 9.10
N SER A 9 3.70 12.70 9.81
CA SER A 9 5.01 12.45 9.21
C SER A 9 4.98 11.34 8.14
N LEU A 10 4.22 10.27 8.38
CA LEU A 10 4.02 9.20 7.39
C LEU A 10 3.16 9.67 6.20
N ALA A 11 2.15 10.51 6.44
CA ALA A 11 1.34 11.11 5.39
C ALA A 11 2.17 12.03 4.49
N ASP A 12 3.10 12.80 5.06
CA ASP A 12 4.01 13.66 4.29
C ASP A 12 4.97 12.84 3.41
N LEU A 13 5.48 11.71 3.92
CA LEU A 13 6.26 10.77 3.10
C LEU A 13 5.41 10.14 1.99
N ASN A 14 4.16 9.75 2.31
CA ASN A 14 3.24 9.21 1.31
C ASN A 14 2.93 10.23 0.21
N ARG A 15 2.69 11.48 0.56
CA ARG A 15 2.47 12.56 -0.40
C ARG A 15 3.64 12.68 -1.38
N LYS A 16 4.87 12.76 -0.87
CA LYS A 16 6.08 12.80 -1.70
C LYS A 16 6.18 11.59 -2.64
N GLY A 17 5.88 10.39 -2.12
CA GLY A 17 5.88 9.17 -2.92
C GLY A 17 4.80 9.15 -4.01
N VAL A 18 3.60 9.64 -3.71
CA VAL A 18 2.50 9.75 -4.68
C VAL A 18 2.86 10.78 -5.77
N GLU A 19 3.32 11.97 -5.38
CA GLU A 19 3.70 13.02 -6.33
C GLU A 19 4.82 12.56 -7.27
N ALA A 20 5.82 11.86 -6.73
CA ALA A 20 6.96 11.40 -7.53
C ALA A 20 6.62 10.22 -8.45
N TYR A 21 5.81 9.25 -7.99
CA TYR A 21 5.57 8.01 -8.71
C TYR A 21 4.25 8.00 -9.47
N ILE A 22 3.17 8.48 -8.85
CA ILE A 22 1.83 8.46 -9.43
C ILE A 22 1.57 9.72 -10.23
N GLY A 23 2.02 10.89 -9.77
CA GLY A 23 1.80 12.17 -10.43
C GLY A 23 2.04 12.16 -11.94
N PRO A 24 3.20 11.67 -12.43
CA PRO A 24 3.48 11.61 -13.86
C PRO A 24 2.59 10.65 -14.65
N GLN A 25 1.87 9.75 -13.98
CA GLN A 25 1.08 8.69 -14.58
C GLN A 25 -0.41 8.81 -14.28
N ILE A 26 -0.85 9.86 -13.57
CA ILE A 26 -2.20 9.94 -13.03
C ILE A 26 -3.27 9.86 -14.13
N ASP A 27 -3.02 10.48 -15.28
CA ASP A 27 -3.93 10.45 -16.42
C ASP A 27 -3.99 9.06 -17.10
N ASN A 28 -2.94 8.26 -16.93
CA ASN A 28 -2.83 6.91 -17.46
C ASN A 28 -3.07 5.84 -16.38
N MET A 29 -3.28 6.27 -15.14
CA MET A 29 -3.52 5.36 -14.02
C MET A 29 -4.78 4.53 -14.27
N GLY A 30 -4.57 3.23 -14.28
CA GLY A 30 -5.67 2.32 -14.55
C GLY A 30 -6.02 2.16 -16.02
N SER A 31 -5.09 2.40 -16.96
CA SER A 31 -5.23 2.01 -18.36
C SER A 31 -5.31 0.48 -18.55
N LEU A 32 -6.10 -0.16 -17.69
CA LEU A 32 -6.39 -1.58 -17.74
C LEU A 32 -7.60 -1.75 -18.67
N PRO A 33 -7.43 -2.29 -19.91
CA PRO A 33 -8.49 -2.35 -20.90
C PRO A 33 -9.76 -3.09 -20.46
N HIS A 34 -9.62 -3.98 -19.46
CA HIS A 34 -10.71 -4.75 -18.89
C HIS A 34 -11.49 -4.01 -17.78
N GLN A 35 -11.10 -2.78 -17.45
CA GLN A 35 -11.81 -1.97 -16.45
C GLN A 35 -12.57 -0.81 -17.11
N PRO A 36 -13.83 -0.58 -16.74
CA PRO A 36 -14.60 0.59 -17.17
C PRO A 36 -13.91 1.91 -16.78
N GLU A 37 -14.05 2.92 -17.60
CA GLU A 37 -13.42 4.23 -17.40
C GLU A 37 -13.82 4.87 -16.06
N ASP A 38 -15.10 4.80 -15.71
CA ASP A 38 -15.62 5.33 -14.45
C ASP A 38 -14.98 4.67 -13.23
N LYS A 39 -14.65 3.38 -13.31
CA LYS A 39 -13.94 2.66 -12.27
C LYS A 39 -12.49 3.11 -12.15
N ARG A 40 -11.83 3.33 -13.28
CA ARG A 40 -10.44 3.84 -13.31
C ARG A 40 -10.36 5.23 -12.71
N ARG A 41 -11.28 6.11 -13.10
CA ARG A 41 -11.38 7.46 -12.55
C ARG A 41 -11.57 7.45 -11.04
N ARG A 42 -12.53 6.68 -10.53
CA ARG A 42 -12.73 6.54 -9.07
C ARG A 42 -11.48 6.01 -8.34
N MET A 43 -10.69 5.17 -8.99
CA MET A 43 -9.46 4.67 -8.41
C MET A 43 -8.38 5.76 -8.33
N ALA A 44 -8.23 6.60 -9.35
CA ALA A 44 -7.35 7.76 -9.33
C ALA A 44 -7.78 8.79 -8.28
N ASP A 45 -9.07 9.12 -8.24
CA ASP A 45 -9.65 10.03 -7.24
C ASP A 45 -9.40 9.52 -5.80
N ALA A 46 -9.51 8.20 -5.58
CA ALA A 46 -9.24 7.60 -4.27
C ALA A 46 -7.77 7.69 -3.85
N VAL A 47 -6.83 7.61 -4.80
CA VAL A 47 -5.40 7.77 -4.50
C VAL A 47 -5.09 9.21 -4.14
N VAL A 48 -5.63 10.19 -4.87
CA VAL A 48 -5.48 11.61 -4.56
C VAL A 48 -6.08 11.92 -3.19
N TRP A 49 -7.29 11.45 -2.93
CA TRP A 49 -7.95 11.63 -1.65
C TRP A 49 -7.12 11.04 -0.50
N GLN A 50 -6.61 9.82 -0.65
CA GLN A 50 -5.75 9.18 0.35
C GLN A 50 -4.47 9.99 0.59
N MET A 51 -3.86 10.55 -0.45
CA MET A 51 -2.67 11.39 -0.35
C MET A 51 -2.94 12.62 0.54
N GLU A 52 -4.10 13.24 0.38
CA GLU A 52 -4.47 14.45 1.10
C GLU A 52 -4.92 14.18 2.54
N HIS A 53 -5.60 13.04 2.78
CA HIS A 53 -6.29 12.73 4.03
C HIS A 53 -5.68 11.55 4.82
N MET A 54 -4.48 11.07 4.47
CA MET A 54 -3.89 9.90 5.16
C MET A 54 -3.71 10.14 6.66
N HIS A 55 -3.37 11.36 7.08
CA HIS A 55 -3.20 11.74 8.49
C HIS A 55 -4.50 11.69 9.30
N GLU A 56 -5.66 11.77 8.64
CA GLU A 56 -6.99 11.71 9.25
C GLU A 56 -7.46 10.27 9.49
N MET A 57 -6.81 9.28 8.88
CA MET A 57 -7.22 7.87 9.03
C MET A 57 -7.23 7.46 10.52
N PRO A 58 -8.27 6.74 10.98
CA PRO A 58 -8.39 6.33 12.39
C PRO A 58 -7.17 5.56 12.88
N ALA A 59 -6.64 4.66 12.06
CA ALA A 59 -5.43 3.90 12.38
C ALA A 59 -4.59 3.64 11.12
N LEU A 60 -3.26 3.65 11.31
CA LEU A 60 -2.30 3.17 10.33
C LEU A 60 -1.60 1.94 10.93
N VAL A 61 -1.63 0.82 10.23
CA VAL A 61 -0.87 -0.38 10.56
C VAL A 61 0.37 -0.40 9.70
N ILE A 62 1.53 -0.61 10.32
CA ILE A 62 2.80 -0.75 9.61
C ILE A 62 3.26 -2.19 9.74
N ALA A 63 3.36 -2.88 8.62
CA ALA A 63 3.91 -4.23 8.58
C ALA A 63 5.43 -4.14 8.41
N CYS A 64 6.16 -4.60 9.42
CA CYS A 64 7.62 -4.60 9.47
C CYS A 64 8.14 -6.03 9.46
N LEU A 65 9.33 -6.23 8.90
CA LEU A 65 10.06 -7.48 8.96
C LEU A 65 11.39 -7.27 9.70
N GLU A 66 11.66 -8.14 10.67
CA GLU A 66 12.95 -8.22 11.38
C GLU A 66 13.89 -9.16 10.64
N TYR A 67 15.07 -8.69 10.30
CA TYR A 67 16.07 -9.44 9.54
C TYR A 67 17.19 -10.01 10.43
N GLY A 68 17.26 -9.60 11.69
CA GLY A 68 18.31 -10.01 12.63
C GLY A 68 19.70 -9.40 12.35
N VAL A 69 19.87 -8.74 11.22
CA VAL A 69 21.09 -8.02 10.79
C VAL A 69 20.66 -6.72 10.13
N LYS A 70 21.57 -5.76 10.06
CA LYS A 70 21.33 -4.53 9.31
C LYS A 70 20.95 -4.84 7.87
N VAL A 71 19.83 -4.28 7.40
CA VAL A 71 19.28 -4.55 6.08
C VAL A 71 19.10 -3.27 5.27
N GLU A 72 19.54 -3.30 4.00
CA GLU A 72 19.46 -2.17 3.08
C GLU A 72 19.22 -2.65 1.64
N GLY A 73 18.69 -1.76 0.80
CA GLY A 73 18.59 -1.97 -0.64
C GLY A 73 17.84 -3.24 -1.05
N ALA A 74 18.42 -4.01 -1.95
CA ALA A 74 17.79 -5.20 -2.52
C ALA A 74 17.46 -6.30 -1.49
N ALA A 75 18.19 -6.37 -0.37
CA ALA A 75 17.93 -7.35 0.67
C ALA A 75 16.54 -7.16 1.31
N ILE A 76 16.08 -5.91 1.44
CA ILE A 76 14.73 -5.60 1.91
C ILE A 76 13.69 -6.22 0.97
N THR A 77 13.86 -6.04 -0.33
CA THR A 77 12.93 -6.55 -1.34
C THR A 77 12.89 -8.08 -1.37
N LEU A 78 14.04 -8.74 -1.25
CA LEU A 78 14.12 -10.21 -1.23
C LEU A 78 13.37 -10.81 -0.03
N GLY A 79 13.46 -10.19 1.15
CA GLY A 79 12.74 -10.65 2.34
C GLY A 79 11.25 -10.31 2.33
N ALA A 80 10.84 -9.30 1.56
CA ALA A 80 9.46 -8.79 1.57
C ALA A 80 8.40 -9.85 1.21
N GLY A 81 8.75 -10.86 0.41
CA GLY A 81 7.81 -11.92 0.02
C GLY A 81 7.15 -12.65 1.20
N SER A 82 7.87 -12.81 2.31
CA SER A 82 7.40 -13.56 3.48
C SER A 82 6.29 -12.85 4.27
N ILE A 83 6.15 -11.53 4.14
CA ILE A 83 5.16 -10.76 4.92
C ILE A 83 3.79 -10.70 4.25
N TRP A 84 3.72 -10.81 2.92
CA TRP A 84 2.50 -10.60 2.15
C TRP A 84 1.34 -11.55 2.49
N PRO A 85 1.55 -12.85 2.81
CA PRO A 85 0.47 -13.71 3.28
C PRO A 85 -0.18 -13.19 4.57
N GLY A 86 0.62 -12.67 5.51
CA GLY A 86 0.13 -12.06 6.75
C GLY A 86 -0.66 -10.78 6.49
N ILE A 87 -0.18 -9.93 5.57
CA ILE A 87 -0.89 -8.71 5.14
C ILE A 87 -2.23 -9.09 4.51
N GLN A 88 -2.28 -10.10 3.62
CA GLN A 88 -3.52 -10.56 3.02
C GLN A 88 -4.52 -11.05 4.08
N ASN A 89 -4.07 -11.81 5.07
CA ASN A 89 -4.92 -12.26 6.17
C ASN A 89 -5.49 -11.08 6.97
N LEU A 90 -4.68 -10.04 7.23
CA LEU A 90 -5.14 -8.81 7.87
C LEU A 90 -6.23 -8.13 7.04
N LEU A 91 -6.06 -8.00 5.72
CA LEU A 91 -7.05 -7.39 4.84
C LEU A 91 -8.38 -8.17 4.83
N LEU A 92 -8.31 -9.51 4.83
CA LEU A 92 -9.48 -10.38 4.91
C LEU A 92 -10.19 -10.25 6.26
N ALA A 93 -9.44 -10.22 7.36
CA ALA A 93 -10.00 -10.03 8.69
C ALA A 93 -10.65 -8.65 8.83
N ALA A 94 -10.01 -7.58 8.37
CA ALA A 94 -10.58 -6.24 8.33
C ALA A 94 -11.92 -6.24 7.57
N ARG A 95 -11.94 -6.87 6.40
CA ARG A 95 -13.17 -7.01 5.59
C ARG A 95 -14.26 -7.75 6.33
N ALA A 96 -13.95 -8.86 7.00
CA ALA A 96 -14.93 -9.65 7.79
C ALA A 96 -15.52 -8.83 8.95
N LEU A 97 -14.76 -7.90 9.50
CA LEU A 97 -15.17 -6.99 10.57
C LEU A 97 -15.88 -5.71 10.05
N GLY A 98 -16.13 -5.59 8.75
CA GLY A 98 -16.74 -4.42 8.15
C GLY A 98 -15.81 -3.21 8.01
N LEU A 99 -14.50 -3.40 8.20
CA LEU A 99 -13.49 -2.36 8.05
C LEU A 99 -12.99 -2.28 6.61
N GLY A 100 -12.59 -1.07 6.22
CA GLY A 100 -11.78 -0.82 5.03
C GLY A 100 -10.30 -0.84 5.37
N ALA A 101 -9.51 -1.51 4.53
CA ALA A 101 -8.06 -1.53 4.63
C ALA A 101 -7.46 -1.62 3.22
N ALA A 102 -6.39 -0.86 2.97
CA ALA A 102 -5.72 -0.85 1.67
C ALA A 102 -4.20 -0.77 1.86
N PRO A 103 -3.41 -1.69 1.30
CA PRO A 103 -1.97 -1.65 1.42
C PRO A 103 -1.39 -0.55 0.51
N THR A 104 -0.42 0.21 1.02
CA THR A 104 0.39 1.15 0.25
C THR A 104 1.86 1.05 0.64
N THR A 105 2.76 1.33 -0.31
CA THR A 105 4.20 1.33 -0.09
C THR A 105 4.85 2.68 -0.39
N LEU A 106 4.07 3.64 -0.88
CA LEU A 106 4.59 4.92 -1.37
C LEU A 106 5.24 5.77 -0.26
N ALA A 107 4.76 5.66 0.99
CA ALA A 107 5.40 6.27 2.14
C ALA A 107 6.75 5.64 2.52
N LEU A 108 7.07 4.45 2.00
CA LEU A 108 8.18 3.60 2.46
C LEU A 108 9.40 3.63 1.53
N GLY A 109 9.40 4.51 0.54
CA GLY A 109 10.51 4.67 -0.41
C GLY A 109 11.81 5.13 0.25
N ASP A 110 11.71 5.94 1.30
CA ASP A 110 12.83 6.37 2.14
C ASP A 110 12.80 5.60 3.47
N GLN A 111 13.45 4.44 3.50
CA GLN A 111 13.50 3.57 4.68
C GLN A 111 14.19 4.25 5.88
N ASP A 112 15.15 5.13 5.66
CA ASP A 112 15.84 5.82 6.74
C ASP A 112 14.94 6.87 7.39
N ALA A 113 14.16 7.61 6.60
CA ALA A 113 13.16 8.50 7.14
C ALA A 113 12.08 7.74 7.93
N VAL A 114 11.60 6.62 7.41
CA VAL A 114 10.62 5.76 8.09
C VAL A 114 11.16 5.21 9.41
N ARG A 115 12.41 4.71 9.41
CA ARG A 115 13.07 4.23 10.65
C ARG A 115 13.15 5.32 11.70
N LYS A 116 13.51 6.54 11.32
CA LYS A 116 13.57 7.70 12.24
C LYS A 116 12.19 8.05 12.81
N ILE A 117 11.16 8.09 11.96
CA ILE A 117 9.78 8.43 12.39
C ILE A 117 9.24 7.37 13.35
N LEU A 118 9.50 6.09 13.09
CA LEU A 118 8.98 4.97 13.84
C LEU A 118 9.92 4.47 14.95
N ASN A 119 11.12 5.04 15.05
CA ASN A 119 12.19 4.58 15.94
C ASN A 119 12.50 3.08 15.76
N LEU A 120 12.55 2.63 14.50
CA LEU A 120 12.86 1.24 14.18
C LEU A 120 14.37 1.01 14.21
N PRO A 121 14.84 -0.15 14.70
CA PRO A 121 16.24 -0.55 14.59
C PRO A 121 16.63 -0.76 13.12
N ASP A 122 17.91 -0.68 12.82
CA ASP A 122 18.45 -0.88 11.46
C ASP A 122 18.35 -2.32 10.97
N THR A 123 18.03 -3.26 11.87
CA THR A 123 17.69 -4.66 11.55
C THR A 123 16.26 -4.83 11.06
N MET A 124 15.42 -3.80 11.13
CA MET A 124 14.04 -3.82 10.67
C MET A 124 13.81 -3.01 9.41
N ALA A 125 12.91 -3.48 8.56
CA ALA A 125 12.37 -2.71 7.45
C ALA A 125 10.85 -2.63 7.50
N ALA A 126 10.29 -1.45 7.24
CA ALA A 126 8.87 -1.25 7.04
C ALA A 126 8.51 -1.62 5.59
N LEU A 127 7.61 -2.57 5.39
CA LEU A 127 7.32 -3.15 4.07
C LEU A 127 5.94 -2.79 3.53
N CYS A 128 4.99 -2.48 4.40
CA CYS A 128 3.66 -2.08 3.99
C CYS A 128 3.03 -1.15 5.03
N LEU A 129 2.40 -0.09 4.57
CA LEU A 129 1.56 0.79 5.37
C LEU A 129 0.11 0.52 4.98
N ILE A 130 -0.75 0.33 5.99
CA ILE A 130 -2.13 -0.06 5.79
C ILE A 130 -3.03 0.90 6.58
N PRO A 131 -3.64 1.91 5.93
CA PRO A 131 -4.72 2.67 6.52
C PRO A 131 -5.90 1.76 6.83
N VAL A 132 -6.48 1.90 8.02
CA VAL A 132 -7.64 1.11 8.46
C VAL A 132 -8.70 2.03 9.04
N GLY A 133 -9.94 1.85 8.64
CA GLY A 133 -11.08 2.62 9.10
C GLY A 133 -12.41 2.07 8.59
N TYR A 134 -13.50 2.71 8.98
CA TYR A 134 -14.81 2.37 8.40
C TYR A 134 -14.92 2.96 7.00
N PRO A 135 -15.28 2.15 5.98
CA PRO A 135 -15.38 2.62 4.61
C PRO A 135 -16.57 3.56 4.44
N LEU A 136 -16.38 4.66 3.71
CA LEU A 136 -17.48 5.58 3.35
C LEU A 136 -18.39 4.99 2.28
N GLY A 137 -17.87 4.09 1.44
CA GLY A 137 -18.58 3.47 0.34
C GLY A 137 -18.83 1.98 0.54
N LYS A 138 -19.53 1.37 -0.42
CA LYS A 138 -19.74 -0.08 -0.47
C LYS A 138 -18.64 -0.75 -1.28
N PHE A 139 -18.16 -1.90 -0.81
CA PHE A 139 -17.26 -2.73 -1.58
C PHE A 139 -18.00 -3.36 -2.77
N GLY A 140 -17.49 -3.12 -3.96
CA GLY A 140 -18.01 -3.73 -5.19
C GLY A 140 -17.29 -5.02 -5.56
N ALA A 141 -17.79 -5.66 -6.62
CA ALA A 141 -17.10 -6.78 -7.24
C ALA A 141 -15.75 -6.37 -7.82
N VAL A 142 -14.76 -7.26 -7.71
CA VAL A 142 -13.45 -7.06 -8.35
C VAL A 142 -13.53 -7.41 -9.84
N SER A 143 -12.92 -6.58 -10.69
CA SER A 143 -12.68 -6.93 -12.10
C SER A 143 -11.35 -7.66 -12.20
N ARG A 144 -11.35 -8.76 -12.95
CA ARG A 144 -10.15 -9.52 -13.28
C ARG A 144 -10.21 -9.92 -14.74
N LYS A 145 -9.07 -10.08 -15.37
CA LYS A 145 -8.99 -10.74 -16.68
C LYS A 145 -9.37 -12.21 -16.53
N PRO A 146 -9.92 -12.84 -17.59
CA PRO A 146 -10.05 -14.28 -17.64
C PRO A 146 -8.70 -14.98 -17.37
N VAL A 147 -8.73 -16.10 -16.68
CA VAL A 147 -7.49 -16.80 -16.28
C VAL A 147 -6.67 -17.24 -17.51
N GLU A 148 -7.35 -17.57 -18.59
CA GLU A 148 -6.76 -18.01 -19.87
C GLU A 148 -5.89 -16.92 -20.51
N GLU A 149 -6.17 -15.65 -20.25
CA GLU A 149 -5.38 -14.53 -20.76
C GLU A 149 -4.07 -14.32 -19.99
N ILE A 150 -3.97 -14.82 -18.75
CA ILE A 150 -2.84 -14.58 -17.86
C ILE A 150 -2.07 -15.83 -17.48
N LEU A 151 -2.68 -17.02 -17.63
CA LEU A 151 -2.04 -18.30 -17.34
C LEU A 151 -1.16 -18.72 -18.50
N ARG A 152 0.06 -19.10 -18.20
CA ARG A 152 1.01 -19.70 -19.15
C ARG A 152 1.60 -20.96 -18.50
N PHE A 153 1.89 -21.97 -19.32
CA PHE A 153 2.54 -23.18 -18.88
C PHE A 153 4.00 -23.16 -19.33
N ASP A 154 4.90 -23.47 -18.41
CA ASP A 154 6.34 -23.61 -18.59
C ASP A 154 7.08 -22.34 -19.06
N ARG A 155 6.55 -21.62 -20.03
CA ARG A 155 7.20 -20.44 -20.62
C ARG A 155 6.18 -19.36 -20.97
N TRP A 156 6.65 -18.13 -20.94
CA TRP A 156 5.89 -17.01 -21.47
C TRP A 156 6.07 -17.00 -22.99
N SER A 157 5.01 -17.28 -23.72
CA SER A 157 4.98 -17.24 -25.19
C SER A 157 3.97 -16.23 -25.64
#